data_656b180f4413dd5023ee65b2985594f8
#
_entry.id   656b180f4413dd5023ee65b2985594f8
#
_cell.length_a   1.000
_cell.length_b   1.000
_cell.length_c   1.000
_cell.angle_alpha   90.00
_cell.angle_beta   90.00
_cell.angle_gamma   90.00
#
_symmetry.space_group_name_H-M   'P 1'
#
loop_
_entity.id
_entity.type
_entity.pdbx_description
1 polymer ?
#
loop_
_entity_poly.entity_id
_entity_poly.type
_entity_poly.pdbx_seq_one_letter_code
_entity_poly.pdbx_strand_id
1 'polypeptide(L)'
;MNEINKNNLAVRNTLYARTLGTLEILYNGEPWELPMSVKGKVMQLFLLLIWAGENGISRVKLQDFLYDRRSTDAANALRITTTRLRKILSQSVLPSGEYVVVEKNTYYLKMGRVGGELELQMDAALMEDYYNRAMETEDEAARQLLLEQACRLYGGEFLPVLSGEVWAESLRSHYQDIYFKGVREACRLMKNHRDHQKIVRLCDAATAAYPLAEWAEQKIGALLALKRYGDALKTYDYVTQTLLDETGSIPPDHVLAYFKQIGSQIEHVNGGLKEIRGNLEEREWSAGSY
;
A
#
# COMPACT_ATOMS: atom_id res chain seq x y z
N MET A 1 1.18 35.12 -35.41
CA MET A 1 2.11 34.20 -36.06
C MET A 1 3.10 33.73 -35.01
N ASN A 2 2.81 32.67 -34.35
CA ASN A 2 3.80 31.89 -33.62
C ASN A 2 3.25 30.44 -33.56
N GLU A 3 3.75 29.64 -34.48
CA GLU A 3 3.60 28.20 -34.47
C GLU A 3 4.40 27.68 -33.27
N ILE A 4 3.73 27.43 -32.17
CA ILE A 4 4.31 26.72 -31.02
C ILE A 4 4.36 25.24 -31.40
N ASN A 5 5.57 24.84 -31.61
CA ASN A 5 6.15 23.52 -31.77
C ASN A 5 5.31 22.38 -31.18
N LYS A 6 4.51 21.71 -32.00
CA LYS A 6 3.79 20.47 -31.70
C LYS A 6 4.68 19.24 -31.92
N ASN A 7 5.94 19.30 -31.53
CA ASN A 7 6.82 18.16 -31.71
C ASN A 7 7.46 17.71 -30.40
N ASN A 8 7.29 16.43 -30.11
CA ASN A 8 7.90 15.59 -29.08
C ASN A 8 7.26 15.57 -27.70
N LEU A 9 5.95 15.32 -27.60
CA LEU A 9 5.48 14.40 -26.57
C LEU A 9 5.67 12.98 -27.14
N ALA A 10 6.82 12.38 -26.90
CA ALA A 10 6.98 10.95 -27.08
C ALA A 10 5.84 10.29 -26.28
N VAL A 11 4.95 9.59 -26.96
CA VAL A 11 3.90 8.80 -26.31
C VAL A 11 4.65 7.77 -25.50
N ARG A 12 4.79 8.00 -24.20
CA ARG A 12 5.37 7.00 -23.29
C ARG A 12 4.36 5.89 -23.17
N ASN A 13 4.70 4.73 -23.70
CA ASN A 13 3.89 3.53 -23.52
C ASN A 13 4.13 3.04 -22.10
N THR A 14 3.18 3.29 -21.20
CA THR A 14 3.28 2.88 -19.79
C THR A 14 2.40 1.67 -19.55
N LEU A 15 3.00 0.62 -19.03
CA LEU A 15 2.32 -0.56 -18.53
C LEU A 15 2.40 -0.54 -17.00
N TYR A 16 1.25 -0.40 -16.36
CA TYR A 16 1.14 -0.36 -14.91
C TYR A 16 0.40 -1.58 -14.40
N ALA A 17 0.98 -2.28 -13.43
CA ALA A 17 0.34 -3.38 -12.72
C ALA A 17 0.00 -2.94 -11.29
N ARG A 18 -1.30 -2.93 -10.96
CA ARG A 18 -1.78 -2.82 -9.60
C ARG A 18 -1.86 -4.21 -9.01
N THR A 19 -1.15 -4.45 -7.92
CA THR A 19 -0.96 -5.77 -7.32
C THR A 19 -1.20 -5.79 -5.81
N LEU A 20 -1.29 -4.63 -5.18
CA LEU A 20 -1.56 -4.47 -3.74
C LEU A 20 -3.06 -4.35 -3.49
N GLY A 21 -3.66 -5.39 -2.93
CA GLY A 21 -5.10 -5.50 -2.63
C GLY A 21 -5.96 -6.01 -3.77
N THR A 22 -5.52 -5.85 -5.01
CA THR A 22 -6.22 -6.33 -6.22
C THR A 22 -5.22 -6.68 -7.32
N LEU A 23 -5.69 -7.27 -8.41
CA LEU A 23 -4.91 -7.38 -9.64
C LEU A 23 -5.61 -6.63 -10.76
N GLU A 24 -4.97 -5.58 -11.25
CA GLU A 24 -5.41 -4.81 -12.40
C GLU A 24 -4.21 -4.43 -13.27
N ILE A 25 -4.33 -4.60 -14.56
CA ILE A 25 -3.30 -4.20 -15.53
C ILE A 25 -3.84 -3.01 -16.32
N LEU A 26 -3.06 -1.94 -16.39
CA LEU A 26 -3.39 -0.75 -17.17
C LEU A 26 -2.34 -0.51 -18.24
N TYR A 27 -2.79 -0.11 -19.41
CA TYR A 27 -1.93 0.36 -20.49
C TYR A 27 -2.28 1.82 -20.81
N ASN A 28 -1.32 2.71 -20.67
CA ASN A 28 -1.51 4.17 -20.79
C ASN A 28 -2.64 4.73 -19.90
N GLY A 29 -2.83 4.15 -18.71
CA GLY A 29 -3.85 4.53 -17.75
C GLY A 29 -5.22 3.89 -17.95
N GLU A 30 -5.44 3.17 -19.05
CA GLU A 30 -6.70 2.47 -19.33
C GLU A 30 -6.62 1.00 -18.91
N PRO A 31 -7.69 0.44 -18.30
CA PRO A 31 -7.75 -0.98 -17.95
C PRO A 31 -7.52 -1.87 -19.17
N TRP A 32 -6.62 -2.82 -19.03
CA TRP A 32 -6.30 -3.75 -20.11
C TRP A 32 -6.64 -5.18 -19.72
N GLU A 33 -7.71 -5.70 -20.31
CA GLU A 33 -8.11 -7.09 -20.15
C GLU A 33 -7.26 -8.00 -21.02
N LEU A 34 -6.56 -8.92 -20.40
CA LEU A 34 -5.72 -9.90 -21.09
C LEU A 34 -6.44 -11.23 -21.25
N PRO A 35 -6.40 -11.86 -22.44
CA PRO A 35 -7.07 -13.13 -22.71
C PRO A 35 -6.29 -14.30 -22.09
N MET A 36 -6.06 -14.24 -20.77
CA MET A 36 -5.37 -15.29 -20.02
C MET A 36 -5.97 -15.44 -18.62
N SER A 37 -5.98 -16.66 -18.11
CA SER A 37 -6.45 -16.94 -16.76
C SER A 37 -5.55 -16.25 -15.73
N VAL A 38 -6.13 -15.54 -14.77
CA VAL A 38 -5.41 -14.82 -13.73
C VAL A 38 -4.48 -15.73 -12.93
N LYS A 39 -4.93 -16.95 -12.58
CA LYS A 39 -4.12 -17.96 -11.89
C LYS A 39 -3.22 -18.78 -12.81
N GLY A 40 -3.33 -18.57 -14.13
CA GLY A 40 -2.56 -19.34 -15.11
C GLY A 40 -1.07 -18.98 -15.12
N LYS A 41 -0.21 -19.94 -15.45
CA LYS A 41 1.25 -19.75 -15.48
C LYS A 41 1.69 -18.67 -16.48
N VAL A 42 0.89 -18.37 -17.51
CA VAL A 42 1.16 -17.29 -18.46
C VAL A 42 1.02 -15.92 -17.79
N MET A 43 -0.05 -15.72 -17.01
CA MET A 43 -0.23 -14.49 -16.23
C MET A 43 0.83 -14.35 -15.15
N GLN A 44 1.14 -15.44 -14.43
CA GLN A 44 2.20 -15.43 -13.43
C GLN A 44 3.56 -15.07 -14.04
N LEU A 45 3.91 -15.63 -15.21
CA LEU A 45 5.13 -15.24 -15.93
C LEU A 45 5.12 -13.75 -16.29
N PHE A 46 4.00 -13.24 -16.78
CA PHE A 46 3.87 -11.83 -17.14
C PHE A 46 4.07 -10.91 -15.93
N LEU A 47 3.42 -11.22 -14.81
CA LEU A 47 3.57 -10.46 -13.55
C LEU A 47 5.01 -10.51 -13.01
N LEU A 48 5.66 -11.67 -13.06
CA LEU A 48 7.05 -11.82 -12.66
C LEU A 48 8.01 -11.02 -13.52
N LEU A 49 7.73 -10.89 -14.82
CA LEU A 49 8.53 -10.06 -15.72
C LEU A 49 8.33 -8.57 -15.47
N ILE A 50 7.09 -8.12 -15.17
CA ILE A 50 6.84 -6.73 -14.77
C ILE A 50 7.53 -6.44 -13.43
N TRP A 51 7.40 -7.33 -12.45
CA TRP A 51 8.04 -7.21 -11.14
C TRP A 51 9.57 -7.13 -11.23
N ALA A 52 10.17 -7.93 -12.10
CA ALA A 52 11.61 -7.93 -12.31
C ALA A 52 12.12 -6.69 -13.04
N GLY A 53 11.26 -5.99 -13.76
CA GLY A 53 11.58 -4.74 -14.46
C GLY A 53 12.82 -4.85 -15.34
N GLU A 54 13.67 -3.84 -15.29
CA GLU A 54 14.90 -3.75 -16.07
C GLU A 54 15.97 -4.79 -15.68
N ASN A 55 15.93 -5.28 -14.44
CA ASN A 55 16.88 -6.28 -13.95
C ASN A 55 16.64 -7.67 -14.60
N GLY A 56 15.42 -7.91 -15.07
CA GLY A 56 15.01 -9.22 -15.57
C GLY A 56 15.01 -10.31 -14.51
N ILE A 57 14.67 -11.52 -14.90
CA ILE A 57 14.61 -12.68 -14.00
C ILE A 57 15.26 -13.90 -14.65
N SER A 58 16.11 -14.60 -13.91
CA SER A 58 16.84 -15.75 -14.44
C SER A 58 15.89 -16.92 -14.73
N ARG A 59 16.26 -17.74 -15.73
CA ARG A 59 15.53 -18.97 -16.07
C ARG A 59 15.33 -19.87 -14.86
N VAL A 60 16.35 -20.07 -14.04
CA VAL A 60 16.27 -20.95 -12.86
C VAL A 60 15.24 -20.41 -11.87
N LYS A 61 15.27 -19.10 -11.58
CA LYS A 61 14.32 -18.47 -10.66
C LYS A 61 12.88 -18.54 -11.19
N LEU A 62 12.68 -18.38 -12.52
CA LEU A 62 11.36 -18.55 -13.13
C LEU A 62 10.86 -20.00 -13.04
N GLN A 63 11.75 -20.99 -13.23
CA GLN A 63 11.39 -22.38 -13.08
C GLN A 63 11.00 -22.71 -11.64
N ASP A 64 11.77 -22.23 -10.66
CA ASP A 64 11.48 -22.43 -9.23
C ASP A 64 10.16 -21.76 -8.80
N PHE A 65 9.82 -20.63 -9.37
CA PHE A 65 8.60 -19.89 -9.03
C PHE A 65 7.35 -20.45 -9.70
N LEU A 66 7.47 -20.86 -10.97
CA LEU A 66 6.30 -21.24 -11.77
C LEU A 66 5.97 -22.72 -11.72
N TYR A 67 6.96 -23.58 -11.42
CA TYR A 67 6.80 -25.02 -11.52
C TYR A 67 7.33 -25.72 -10.27
N ASP A 68 6.75 -26.87 -9.96
CA ASP A 68 7.25 -27.72 -8.87
C ASP A 68 8.69 -28.17 -9.18
N ARG A 69 9.58 -28.09 -8.21
CA ARG A 69 10.96 -28.58 -8.27
C ARG A 69 11.06 -30.07 -8.66
N ARG A 70 9.97 -30.83 -8.50
CA ARG A 70 9.87 -32.22 -8.92
C ARG A 70 9.51 -32.40 -10.40
N SER A 71 9.18 -31.30 -11.09
CA SER A 71 8.85 -31.37 -12.51
C SER A 71 10.09 -31.64 -13.35
N THR A 72 10.13 -32.81 -13.98
CA THR A 72 11.25 -33.23 -14.84
C THR A 72 11.34 -32.40 -16.14
N ASP A 73 10.34 -31.59 -16.44
CA ASP A 73 10.23 -30.83 -17.71
C ASP A 73 9.92 -29.34 -17.51
N ALA A 74 10.35 -28.75 -16.39
CA ALA A 74 10.14 -27.33 -16.09
C ALA A 74 10.72 -26.42 -17.18
N ALA A 75 11.82 -26.81 -17.81
CA ALA A 75 12.46 -26.03 -18.87
C ALA A 75 11.59 -25.94 -20.13
N ASN A 76 10.99 -27.04 -20.57
CA ASN A 76 10.09 -27.06 -21.71
C ASN A 76 8.75 -26.37 -21.38
N ALA A 77 8.22 -26.59 -20.17
CA ALA A 77 7.03 -25.91 -19.68
C ALA A 77 7.21 -24.37 -19.70
N LEU A 78 8.34 -23.86 -19.24
CA LEU A 78 8.67 -22.43 -19.31
C LEU A 78 8.77 -21.93 -20.76
N ARG A 79 9.39 -22.72 -21.66
CA ARG A 79 9.46 -22.39 -23.09
C ARG A 79 8.07 -22.27 -23.71
N ILE A 80 7.17 -23.20 -23.44
CA ILE A 80 5.79 -23.19 -23.93
C ILE A 80 5.04 -21.98 -23.37
N THR A 81 5.16 -21.72 -22.06
CA THR A 81 4.52 -20.58 -21.40
C THR A 81 5.00 -19.25 -21.98
N THR A 82 6.31 -19.12 -22.22
CA THR A 82 6.92 -17.95 -22.87
C THR A 82 6.39 -17.74 -24.29
N THR A 83 6.28 -18.82 -25.07
CA THR A 83 5.73 -18.75 -26.44
C THR A 83 4.28 -18.29 -26.44
N ARG A 84 3.46 -18.79 -25.49
CA ARG A 84 2.07 -18.36 -25.33
C ARG A 84 1.98 -16.89 -24.94
N LEU A 85 2.80 -16.44 -24.00
CA LEU A 85 2.83 -15.03 -23.58
C LEU A 85 3.21 -14.12 -24.76
N ARG A 86 4.26 -14.44 -25.52
CA ARG A 86 4.66 -13.71 -26.73
C ARG A 86 3.52 -13.57 -27.72
N LYS A 87 2.79 -14.68 -27.97
CA LYS A 87 1.63 -14.67 -28.88
C LYS A 87 0.53 -13.73 -28.37
N ILE A 88 0.19 -13.78 -27.10
CA ILE A 88 -0.84 -12.90 -26.51
C ILE A 88 -0.42 -11.44 -26.63
N LEU A 89 0.81 -11.10 -26.25
CA LEU A 89 1.31 -9.73 -26.32
C LEU A 89 1.37 -9.19 -27.76
N SER A 90 1.77 -10.02 -28.74
CA SER A 90 1.82 -9.62 -30.15
C SER A 90 0.44 -9.40 -30.79
N GLN A 91 -0.62 -9.92 -30.18
CA GLN A 91 -2.02 -9.77 -30.62
C GLN A 91 -2.80 -8.76 -29.78
N SER A 92 -2.13 -8.04 -28.90
CA SER A 92 -2.76 -7.13 -27.95
C SER A 92 -2.79 -5.68 -28.46
N VAL A 93 -3.21 -4.76 -27.58
CA VAL A 93 -3.21 -3.31 -27.84
C VAL A 93 -1.81 -2.69 -27.88
N LEU A 94 -0.79 -3.45 -27.50
CA LEU A 94 0.60 -2.98 -27.54
C LEU A 94 1.06 -2.77 -28.97
N PRO A 95 1.96 -1.79 -29.21
CA PRO A 95 2.58 -1.60 -30.52
C PRO A 95 3.24 -2.88 -31.04
N SER A 96 3.35 -3.04 -32.35
CA SER A 96 3.98 -4.23 -32.94
C SER A 96 5.43 -4.38 -32.46
N GLY A 97 5.79 -5.54 -31.88
CA GLY A 97 7.13 -5.77 -31.37
C GLY A 97 7.30 -7.14 -30.70
N GLU A 98 8.54 -7.43 -30.32
CA GLU A 98 8.87 -8.57 -29.45
C GLU A 98 9.03 -8.07 -28.02
N TYR A 99 8.19 -8.54 -27.12
CA TYR A 99 8.14 -8.04 -25.75
C TYR A 99 8.90 -8.91 -24.74
N VAL A 100 8.90 -10.22 -24.92
CA VAL A 100 9.61 -11.15 -24.02
C VAL A 100 10.94 -11.51 -24.65
N VAL A 101 11.99 -10.88 -24.16
CA VAL A 101 13.38 -11.05 -24.62
C VAL A 101 14.15 -11.96 -23.66
N VAL A 102 14.97 -12.86 -24.21
CA VAL A 102 15.83 -13.75 -23.42
C VAL A 102 17.28 -13.51 -23.80
N GLU A 103 18.07 -13.04 -22.84
CA GLU A 103 19.48 -12.76 -22.97
C GLU A 103 20.26 -13.49 -21.87
N LYS A 104 21.25 -14.31 -22.24
CA LYS A 104 22.13 -15.03 -21.28
C LYS A 104 21.36 -15.75 -20.17
N ASN A 105 20.26 -16.45 -20.51
CA ASN A 105 19.37 -17.14 -19.56
C ASN A 105 18.54 -16.22 -18.62
N THR A 106 18.48 -14.92 -18.87
CA THR A 106 17.63 -13.96 -18.16
C THR A 106 16.49 -13.54 -19.08
N TYR A 107 15.29 -13.48 -18.52
CA TYR A 107 14.06 -13.09 -19.19
C TYR A 107 13.72 -11.66 -18.82
N TYR A 108 13.34 -10.87 -19.81
CA TYR A 108 12.96 -9.47 -19.68
C TYR A 108 11.63 -9.21 -20.36
N LEU A 109 10.87 -8.27 -19.81
CA LEU A 109 9.78 -7.64 -20.54
C LEU A 109 10.30 -6.31 -21.07
N LYS A 110 10.53 -6.22 -22.38
CA LYS A 110 11.07 -5.03 -23.06
C LYS A 110 10.25 -4.74 -24.29
N MET A 111 10.14 -3.48 -24.66
CA MET A 111 9.64 -3.14 -25.98
C MET A 111 10.74 -3.37 -27.01
N GLY A 112 10.49 -4.25 -27.96
CA GLY A 112 11.45 -4.54 -29.04
C GLY A 112 11.62 -3.35 -29.99
N ARG A 113 12.69 -3.35 -30.75
CA ARG A 113 13.36 -2.31 -31.55
C ARG A 113 12.52 -1.33 -32.38
N VAL A 114 11.20 -1.39 -32.40
CA VAL A 114 10.34 -0.56 -33.25
C VAL A 114 9.24 0.05 -32.41
N GLY A 115 9.37 1.32 -32.02
CA GLY A 115 8.23 2.08 -31.53
C GLY A 115 8.31 2.77 -30.14
N GLY A 116 9.50 2.95 -29.57
CA GLY A 116 9.66 3.67 -28.28
C GLY A 116 9.99 2.77 -27.10
N GLU A 117 10.07 3.36 -25.90
CA GLU A 117 10.29 2.64 -24.65
C GLU A 117 8.97 2.23 -24.04
N LEU A 118 8.89 1.00 -23.50
CA LEU A 118 7.82 0.55 -22.64
C LEU A 118 8.25 0.77 -21.20
N GLU A 119 7.62 1.74 -20.55
CA GLU A 119 7.82 1.98 -19.13
C GLU A 119 7.00 0.96 -18.34
N LEU A 120 7.68 0.11 -17.56
CA LEU A 120 7.06 -0.88 -16.70
C LEU A 120 6.95 -0.33 -15.28
N GLN A 121 5.76 -0.35 -14.73
CA GLN A 121 5.50 0.08 -13.37
C GLN A 121 4.65 -0.96 -12.64
N MET A 122 4.92 -1.16 -11.35
CA MET A 122 4.13 -1.98 -10.43
C MET A 122 4.00 -1.25 -9.11
N ASP A 123 2.79 -1.15 -8.57
CA ASP A 123 2.54 -0.45 -7.30
C ASP A 123 3.41 -0.99 -6.15
N ALA A 124 3.58 -2.31 -6.06
CA ALA A 124 4.43 -2.93 -5.04
C ALA A 124 5.90 -2.53 -5.17
N ALA A 125 6.45 -2.51 -6.40
CA ALA A 125 7.82 -2.08 -6.65
C ALA A 125 8.02 -0.57 -6.40
N LEU A 126 7.03 0.26 -6.77
CA LEU A 126 7.05 1.69 -6.48
C LEU A 126 6.98 1.97 -4.97
N MET A 127 6.17 1.21 -4.24
CA MET A 127 6.09 1.31 -2.78
C MET A 127 7.45 1.02 -2.14
N GLU A 128 8.12 -0.04 -2.58
CA GLU A 128 9.46 -0.42 -2.10
C GLU A 128 10.51 0.65 -2.45
N ASP A 129 10.48 1.20 -3.67
CA ASP A 129 11.38 2.30 -4.06
C ASP A 129 11.20 3.53 -3.17
N TYR A 130 9.96 3.98 -2.97
CA TYR A 130 9.69 5.11 -2.07
C TYR A 130 10.15 4.83 -0.64
N TYR A 131 9.91 3.61 -0.12
CA TYR A 131 10.36 3.23 1.20
C TYR A 131 11.89 3.25 1.31
N ASN A 132 12.60 2.64 0.37
CA ASN A 132 14.07 2.59 0.38
C ASN A 132 14.69 3.99 0.31
N ARG A 133 14.19 4.84 -0.60
CA ARG A 133 14.62 6.25 -0.70
C ARG A 133 14.32 7.04 0.57
N ALA A 134 13.22 6.74 1.23
CA ALA A 134 12.91 7.34 2.53
C ALA A 134 13.94 6.94 3.59
N MET A 135 14.41 5.68 3.58
CA MET A 135 15.42 5.23 4.53
C MET A 135 16.83 5.79 4.25
N GLU A 136 17.11 6.17 3.01
CA GLU A 136 18.39 6.73 2.59
C GLU A 136 18.48 8.25 2.81
N THR A 137 17.37 8.98 2.87
CA THR A 137 17.41 10.44 3.04
C THR A 137 17.56 10.86 4.51
N GLU A 138 18.38 11.88 4.75
CA GLU A 138 18.56 12.49 6.07
C GLU A 138 17.51 13.57 6.38
N ASP A 139 16.90 14.17 5.36
CA ASP A 139 15.85 15.18 5.49
C ASP A 139 14.54 14.54 5.99
N GLU A 140 14.15 14.85 7.22
CA GLU A 140 12.93 14.29 7.85
C GLU A 140 11.64 14.67 7.07
N ALA A 141 11.57 15.85 6.48
CA ALA A 141 10.39 16.27 5.70
C ALA A 141 10.28 15.49 4.39
N ALA A 142 11.40 15.32 3.68
CA ALA A 142 11.46 14.49 2.47
C ALA A 142 11.20 13.02 2.80
N ARG A 143 11.76 12.50 3.90
CA ARG A 143 11.49 11.15 4.41
C ARG A 143 10.01 10.93 4.66
N GLN A 144 9.37 11.83 5.38
CA GLN A 144 7.93 11.75 5.66
C GLN A 144 7.11 11.70 4.37
N LEU A 145 7.42 12.58 3.40
CA LEU A 145 6.70 12.62 2.12
C LEU A 145 6.83 11.30 1.35
N LEU A 146 8.03 10.74 1.27
CA LEU A 146 8.28 9.46 0.61
C LEU A 146 7.52 8.31 1.30
N LEU A 147 7.50 8.27 2.63
CA LEU A 147 6.73 7.27 3.38
C LEU A 147 5.23 7.43 3.18
N GLU A 148 4.71 8.67 3.15
CA GLU A 148 3.30 8.93 2.82
C GLU A 148 2.95 8.42 1.41
N GLN A 149 3.86 8.58 0.44
CA GLN A 149 3.69 8.06 -0.92
C GLN A 149 3.71 6.53 -0.94
N ALA A 150 4.67 5.90 -0.26
CA ALA A 150 4.75 4.45 -0.14
C ALA A 150 3.47 3.85 0.48
N CYS A 151 3.05 4.38 1.64
CA CYS A 151 1.85 3.88 2.32
C CYS A 151 0.56 4.06 1.52
N ARG A 152 0.47 5.11 0.69
CA ARG A 152 -0.70 5.37 -0.17
C ARG A 152 -0.88 4.33 -1.27
N LEU A 153 0.20 3.70 -1.72
CA LEU A 153 0.13 2.64 -2.74
C LEU A 153 -0.42 1.33 -2.19
N TYR A 154 -0.37 1.14 -0.86
CA TYR A 154 -0.78 -0.11 -0.24
C TYR A 154 -2.30 -0.20 -0.08
N GLY A 155 -2.95 -0.90 -1.01
CA GLY A 155 -4.40 -1.15 -0.97
C GLY A 155 -4.79 -2.47 -0.28
N GLY A 156 -3.81 -3.27 0.17
CA GLY A 156 -4.01 -4.59 0.77
C GLY A 156 -2.89 -5.56 0.40
N GLU A 157 -3.10 -6.84 0.66
CA GLU A 157 -2.11 -7.89 0.40
C GLU A 157 -1.67 -7.96 -1.06
N PHE A 158 -0.41 -8.29 -1.27
CA PHE A 158 0.15 -8.49 -2.61
C PHE A 158 -0.48 -9.71 -3.29
N LEU A 159 -1.06 -9.51 -4.47
CA LEU A 159 -1.68 -10.51 -5.33
C LEU A 159 -2.58 -11.52 -4.56
N PRO A 160 -3.64 -11.07 -3.87
CA PRO A 160 -4.48 -11.96 -3.06
C PRO A 160 -5.12 -13.08 -3.91
N VAL A 161 -5.31 -12.83 -5.22
CA VAL A 161 -5.84 -13.80 -6.18
C VAL A 161 -4.90 -15.00 -6.41
N LEU A 162 -3.59 -14.87 -6.11
CA LEU A 162 -2.57 -15.91 -6.20
C LEU A 162 -2.25 -16.53 -4.83
N SER A 163 -3.22 -16.58 -3.93
CA SER A 163 -3.09 -17.30 -2.66
C SER A 163 -2.72 -18.77 -2.92
N GLY A 164 -1.69 -19.27 -2.21
CA GLY A 164 -1.15 -20.63 -2.37
C GLY A 164 0.01 -20.75 -3.38
N GLU A 165 0.34 -19.72 -4.14
CA GLU A 165 1.55 -19.70 -4.95
C GLU A 165 2.76 -19.24 -4.10
N VAL A 166 3.72 -20.13 -3.89
CA VAL A 166 4.84 -19.92 -2.94
C VAL A 166 5.61 -18.62 -3.17
N TRP A 167 5.84 -18.28 -4.44
CA TRP A 167 6.54 -17.04 -4.77
C TRP A 167 5.74 -15.78 -4.40
N ALA A 168 4.41 -15.83 -4.57
CA ALA A 168 3.53 -14.72 -4.22
C ALA A 168 3.41 -14.57 -2.69
N GLU A 169 3.36 -15.67 -1.94
CA GLU A 169 3.35 -15.66 -0.47
C GLU A 169 4.62 -15.01 0.10
N SER A 170 5.79 -15.35 -0.46
CA SER A 170 7.06 -14.75 -0.03
C SER A 170 7.09 -13.24 -0.24
N LEU A 171 6.61 -12.76 -1.41
CA LEU A 171 6.53 -11.34 -1.71
C LEU A 171 5.42 -10.64 -0.90
N ARG A 172 4.31 -11.33 -0.60
CA ARG A 172 3.25 -10.81 0.26
C ARG A 172 3.78 -10.44 1.64
N SER A 173 4.50 -11.37 2.28
CA SER A 173 5.13 -11.13 3.58
C SER A 173 6.16 -9.99 3.54
N HIS A 174 6.94 -9.90 2.46
CA HIS A 174 7.92 -8.83 2.25
C HIS A 174 7.25 -7.45 2.15
N TYR A 175 6.23 -7.30 1.31
CA TYR A 175 5.54 -6.02 1.14
C TYR A 175 4.70 -5.62 2.35
N GLN A 176 4.14 -6.60 3.08
CA GLN A 176 3.48 -6.34 4.35
C GLN A 176 4.47 -5.77 5.39
N ASP A 177 5.67 -6.33 5.49
CA ASP A 177 6.71 -5.86 6.41
C ASP A 177 7.17 -4.43 6.07
N ILE A 178 7.38 -4.13 4.77
CA ILE A 178 7.68 -2.77 4.30
C ILE A 178 6.56 -1.81 4.69
N TYR A 179 5.30 -2.18 4.46
CA TYR A 179 4.15 -1.35 4.79
C TYR A 179 4.09 -1.06 6.30
N PHE A 180 4.23 -2.07 7.13
CA PHE A 180 4.21 -1.92 8.59
C PHE A 180 5.34 -0.99 9.09
N LYS A 181 6.55 -1.20 8.61
CA LYS A 181 7.69 -0.33 8.92
C LYS A 181 7.45 1.10 8.43
N GLY A 182 6.91 1.26 7.23
CA GLY A 182 6.58 2.55 6.64
C GLY A 182 5.55 3.32 7.46
N VAL A 183 4.46 2.68 7.88
CA VAL A 183 3.41 3.29 8.71
C VAL A 183 3.97 3.73 10.08
N ARG A 184 4.76 2.87 10.75
CA ARG A 184 5.38 3.21 12.04
C ARG A 184 6.27 4.44 11.94
N GLU A 185 7.16 4.45 10.97
CA GLU A 185 8.12 5.55 10.79
C GLU A 185 7.41 6.85 10.36
N ALA A 186 6.43 6.76 9.46
CA ALA A 186 5.60 7.91 9.07
C ALA A 186 4.86 8.50 10.28
N CYS A 187 4.23 7.67 11.12
CA CYS A 187 3.57 8.12 12.35
C CYS A 187 4.55 8.78 13.31
N ARG A 188 5.77 8.24 13.46
CA ARG A 188 6.83 8.82 14.31
C ARG A 188 7.21 10.24 13.84
N LEU A 189 7.45 10.42 12.54
CA LEU A 189 7.80 11.71 11.95
C LEU A 189 6.64 12.71 12.05
N MET A 190 5.42 12.29 11.71
CA MET A 190 4.23 13.12 11.85
C MET A 190 3.99 13.57 13.29
N LYS A 191 4.29 12.72 14.29
CA LYS A 191 4.20 13.06 15.70
C LYS A 191 5.20 14.15 16.08
N ASN A 192 6.46 14.06 15.60
CA ASN A 192 7.48 15.09 15.81
C ASN A 192 7.05 16.45 15.23
N HIS A 193 6.41 16.43 14.05
CA HIS A 193 5.91 17.63 13.38
C HIS A 193 4.52 18.08 13.87
N ARG A 194 3.91 17.37 14.85
CA ARG A 194 2.56 17.61 15.37
C ARG A 194 1.45 17.47 14.32
N ASP A 195 1.68 16.69 13.28
CA ASP A 195 0.72 16.42 12.19
C ASP A 195 -0.31 15.36 12.59
N HIS A 196 -0.93 15.50 13.75
CA HIS A 196 -1.85 14.51 14.33
C HIS A 196 -3.01 14.14 13.40
N GLN A 197 -3.48 15.08 12.58
CA GLN A 197 -4.55 14.77 11.61
C GLN A 197 -4.09 13.80 10.51
N LYS A 198 -2.83 13.87 10.09
CA LYS A 198 -2.26 12.92 9.14
C LYS A 198 -2.11 11.53 9.75
N ILE A 199 -1.70 11.45 11.03
CA ILE A 199 -1.62 10.18 11.77
C ILE A 199 -2.99 9.49 11.76
N VAL A 200 -4.06 10.23 12.10
CA VAL A 200 -5.43 9.66 12.11
C VAL A 200 -5.77 9.05 10.74
N ARG A 201 -5.56 9.79 9.65
CA ARG A 201 -5.85 9.30 8.28
C ARG A 201 -5.02 8.09 7.90
N LEU A 202 -3.73 8.10 8.22
CA LEU A 202 -2.83 6.97 7.92
C LEU A 202 -3.25 5.72 8.70
N CYS A 203 -3.55 5.87 9.98
CA CYS A 203 -4.01 4.77 10.81
C CYS A 203 -5.40 4.25 10.40
N ASP A 204 -6.31 5.11 9.91
CA ASP A 204 -7.59 4.67 9.34
C ASP A 204 -7.38 3.74 8.14
N ALA A 205 -6.51 4.12 7.20
CA ALA A 205 -6.18 3.29 6.05
C ALA A 205 -5.48 1.99 6.46
N ALA A 206 -4.54 2.07 7.42
CA ALA A 206 -3.82 0.90 7.90
C ALA A 206 -4.72 -0.08 8.67
N THR A 207 -5.67 0.43 9.45
CA THR A 207 -6.66 -0.41 10.16
C THR A 207 -7.63 -1.08 9.19
N ALA A 208 -7.99 -0.42 8.09
CA ALA A 208 -8.83 -1.05 7.06
C ALA A 208 -8.14 -2.26 6.40
N ALA A 209 -6.82 -2.21 6.23
CA ALA A 209 -6.03 -3.31 5.69
C ALA A 209 -5.74 -4.40 6.75
N TYR A 210 -5.48 -4.00 8.00
CA TYR A 210 -5.10 -4.89 9.10
C TYR A 210 -5.76 -4.45 10.43
N PRO A 211 -7.00 -4.90 10.70
CA PRO A 211 -7.78 -4.45 11.86
C PRO A 211 -7.15 -4.75 13.22
N LEU A 212 -6.39 -5.86 13.33
CA LEU A 212 -5.76 -6.31 14.58
C LEU A 212 -4.35 -5.77 14.81
N ALA A 213 -3.83 -4.94 13.89
CA ALA A 213 -2.51 -4.36 14.05
C ALA A 213 -2.49 -3.17 15.03
N GLU A 214 -1.30 -2.77 15.41
CA GLU A 214 -1.00 -1.73 16.44
C GLU A 214 -1.44 -0.30 16.11
N TRP A 215 -2.07 -0.06 14.97
CA TRP A 215 -2.41 1.28 14.47
C TRP A 215 -3.39 2.04 15.33
N ALA A 216 -4.22 1.33 16.07
CA ALA A 216 -5.21 1.91 16.96
C ALA A 216 -4.59 2.76 18.06
N GLU A 217 -3.47 2.35 18.62
CA GLU A 217 -2.78 3.12 19.66
C GLU A 217 -2.26 4.45 19.10
N GLN A 218 -1.64 4.42 17.92
CA GLN A 218 -1.16 5.63 17.25
C GLN A 218 -2.32 6.59 16.97
N LYS A 219 -3.47 6.06 16.51
CA LYS A 219 -4.67 6.82 16.23
C LYS A 219 -5.26 7.43 17.49
N ILE A 220 -5.42 6.64 18.57
CA ILE A 220 -5.94 7.14 19.86
C ILE A 220 -5.05 8.27 20.38
N GLY A 221 -3.73 8.09 20.39
CA GLY A 221 -2.80 9.14 20.83
C GLY A 221 -2.93 10.43 20.02
N ALA A 222 -3.09 10.33 18.70
CA ALA A 222 -3.29 11.48 17.82
C ALA A 222 -4.66 12.16 18.07
N LEU A 223 -5.73 11.39 18.28
CA LEU A 223 -7.07 11.90 18.59
C LEU A 223 -7.10 12.64 19.92
N LEU A 224 -6.39 12.13 20.94
CA LEU A 224 -6.24 12.82 22.25
C LEU A 224 -5.51 14.15 22.09
N ALA A 225 -4.42 14.20 21.30
CA ALA A 225 -3.72 15.42 21.02
C ALA A 225 -4.58 16.47 20.28
N LEU A 226 -5.50 16.01 19.45
CA LEU A 226 -6.51 16.83 18.76
C LEU A 226 -7.74 17.16 19.61
N LYS A 227 -7.79 16.69 20.87
CA LYS A 227 -8.94 16.83 21.79
C LYS A 227 -10.24 16.19 21.26
N ARG A 228 -10.12 15.19 20.37
CA ARG A 228 -11.24 14.44 19.79
C ARG A 228 -11.57 13.22 20.66
N TYR A 229 -11.93 13.44 21.89
CA TYR A 229 -12.10 12.39 22.92
C TYR A 229 -13.18 11.36 22.55
N GLY A 230 -14.28 11.79 21.95
CA GLY A 230 -15.37 10.88 21.50
C GLY A 230 -14.90 9.93 20.40
N ASP A 231 -14.06 10.39 19.47
CA ASP A 231 -13.51 9.53 18.40
C ASP A 231 -12.42 8.59 18.94
N ALA A 232 -11.64 9.05 19.93
CA ALA A 232 -10.68 8.21 20.64
C ALA A 232 -11.39 7.05 21.37
N LEU A 233 -12.51 7.33 22.04
CA LEU A 233 -13.32 6.30 22.72
C LEU A 233 -13.88 5.29 21.71
N LYS A 234 -14.48 5.76 20.61
CA LYS A 234 -14.98 4.86 19.54
C LYS A 234 -13.87 3.96 18.96
N THR A 235 -12.66 4.51 18.80
CA THR A 235 -11.52 3.73 18.31
C THR A 235 -11.12 2.67 19.32
N TYR A 236 -11.10 3.00 20.59
CA TYR A 236 -10.83 2.06 21.68
C TYR A 236 -11.86 0.94 21.73
N ASP A 237 -13.16 1.28 21.71
CA ASP A 237 -14.27 0.31 21.73
C ASP A 237 -14.19 -0.64 20.53
N TYR A 238 -13.94 -0.11 19.33
CA TYR A 238 -13.79 -0.91 18.11
C TYR A 238 -12.66 -1.94 18.23
N VAL A 239 -11.47 -1.51 18.69
CA VAL A 239 -10.32 -2.41 18.83
C VAL A 239 -10.55 -3.46 19.91
N THR A 240 -11.14 -3.05 21.02
CA THR A 240 -11.47 -3.98 22.13
C THR A 240 -12.44 -5.06 21.67
N GLN A 241 -13.49 -4.66 20.96
CA GLN A 241 -14.48 -5.59 20.43
C GLN A 241 -13.86 -6.52 19.39
N THR A 242 -13.06 -5.98 18.47
CA THR A 242 -12.39 -6.77 17.42
C THR A 242 -11.43 -7.80 18.03
N LEU A 243 -10.63 -7.41 19.05
CA LEU A 243 -9.74 -8.34 19.75
C LEU A 243 -10.54 -9.46 20.45
N LEU A 244 -11.65 -9.11 21.10
CA LEU A 244 -12.50 -10.09 21.78
C LEU A 244 -13.11 -11.08 20.78
N ASP A 245 -13.66 -10.58 19.67
CA ASP A 245 -14.33 -11.39 18.65
C ASP A 245 -13.37 -12.33 17.91
N GLU A 246 -12.16 -11.84 17.57
CA GLU A 246 -11.21 -12.59 16.76
C GLU A 246 -10.27 -13.49 17.57
N THR A 247 -9.93 -13.10 18.80
CA THR A 247 -8.94 -13.81 19.62
C THR A 247 -9.48 -14.34 20.94
N GLY A 248 -10.65 -13.91 21.37
CA GLY A 248 -11.21 -14.16 22.69
C GLY A 248 -10.40 -13.50 23.82
N SER A 249 -9.50 -12.56 23.50
CA SER A 249 -8.55 -11.96 24.42
C SER A 249 -9.02 -10.62 24.93
N ILE A 250 -8.67 -10.29 26.18
CA ILE A 250 -8.84 -8.97 26.77
C ILE A 250 -7.74 -8.04 26.22
N PRO A 251 -8.03 -6.76 25.99
CA PRO A 251 -7.00 -5.80 25.57
C PRO A 251 -5.81 -5.77 26.53
N PRO A 252 -4.57 -5.68 26.01
CA PRO A 252 -3.38 -5.53 26.83
C PRO A 252 -3.43 -4.32 27.77
N ASP A 253 -2.72 -4.34 28.89
CA ASP A 253 -2.72 -3.29 29.92
C ASP A 253 -2.42 -1.89 29.37
N HIS A 254 -1.54 -1.78 28.37
CA HIS A 254 -1.22 -0.50 27.74
C HIS A 254 -2.39 0.07 26.93
N VAL A 255 -3.26 -0.77 26.34
CA VAL A 255 -4.50 -0.33 25.69
C VAL A 255 -5.52 0.12 26.74
N LEU A 256 -5.62 -0.59 27.88
CA LEU A 256 -6.46 -0.19 29.01
C LEU A 256 -6.02 1.15 29.61
N ALA A 257 -4.73 1.48 29.57
CA ALA A 257 -4.22 2.77 30.02
C ALA A 257 -4.78 3.94 29.20
N TYR A 258 -4.98 3.78 27.89
CA TYR A 258 -5.63 4.77 27.04
C TYR A 258 -7.08 5.03 27.45
N PHE A 259 -7.84 4.00 27.81
CA PHE A 259 -9.21 4.17 28.30
C PHE A 259 -9.27 5.06 29.54
N LYS A 260 -8.38 4.82 30.52
CA LYS A 260 -8.27 5.66 31.72
C LYS A 260 -7.90 7.10 31.37
N GLN A 261 -6.98 7.28 30.44
CA GLN A 261 -6.58 8.61 29.98
C GLN A 261 -7.74 9.35 29.27
N ILE A 262 -8.50 8.66 28.41
CA ILE A 262 -9.68 9.22 27.74
C ILE A 262 -10.71 9.63 28.80
N GLY A 263 -11.02 8.75 29.77
CA GLY A 263 -11.98 9.01 30.84
C GLY A 263 -11.62 10.25 31.65
N SER A 264 -10.36 10.36 32.10
CA SER A 264 -9.90 11.52 32.86
C SER A 264 -10.00 12.84 32.09
N GLN A 265 -9.74 12.83 30.78
CA GLN A 265 -9.86 14.02 29.94
C GLN A 265 -11.32 14.43 29.71
N ILE A 266 -12.23 13.48 29.56
CA ILE A 266 -13.67 13.73 29.43
C ILE A 266 -14.21 14.31 30.74
N GLU A 267 -13.85 13.77 31.89
CA GLU A 267 -14.26 14.28 33.19
C GLU A 267 -13.76 15.72 33.44
N HIS A 268 -12.52 16.01 33.07
CA HIS A 268 -11.95 17.36 33.17
C HIS A 268 -12.71 18.37 32.30
N VAL A 269 -13.05 18.00 31.04
CA VAL A 269 -13.84 18.87 30.16
C VAL A 269 -15.26 19.06 30.71
N ASN A 270 -15.91 17.99 31.18
CA ASN A 270 -17.24 18.07 31.76
C ASN A 270 -17.26 18.88 33.08
N GLY A 271 -16.21 18.76 33.90
CA GLY A 271 -16.04 19.56 35.10
C GLY A 271 -15.95 21.05 34.76
N GLY A 272 -15.09 21.43 33.81
CA GLY A 272 -14.97 22.80 33.31
C GLY A 272 -16.25 23.37 32.73
N LEU A 273 -17.02 22.55 31.98
CA LEU A 273 -18.32 22.98 31.46
C LEU A 273 -19.37 23.22 32.57
N LYS A 274 -19.37 22.39 33.62
CA LYS A 274 -20.23 22.62 34.81
C LYS A 274 -19.88 23.91 35.52
N GLU A 275 -18.58 24.22 35.69
CA GLU A 275 -18.12 25.44 36.32
C GLU A 275 -18.49 26.69 35.51
N ILE A 276 -18.34 26.64 34.16
CA ILE A 276 -18.77 27.73 33.27
C ILE A 276 -20.29 27.93 33.35
N ARG A 277 -21.08 26.84 33.39
CA ARG A 277 -22.53 26.91 33.50
C ARG A 277 -22.99 27.47 34.82
N GLY A 278 -22.37 27.05 35.93
CA GLY A 278 -22.63 27.61 37.25
C GLY A 278 -22.34 29.12 37.32
N ASN A 279 -21.23 29.55 36.76
CA ASN A 279 -20.85 30.98 36.71
C ASN A 279 -21.79 31.81 35.82
N LEU A 280 -22.41 31.23 34.77
CA LEU A 280 -23.41 31.89 33.94
C LEU A 280 -24.74 32.05 34.68
N GLU A 281 -25.20 30.99 35.35
CA GLU A 281 -26.45 30.99 36.14
C GLU A 281 -26.34 31.99 37.31
N GLU A 282 -25.17 32.12 38.00
CA GLU A 282 -24.95 33.13 39.05
C GLU A 282 -24.96 34.58 38.50
N ARG A 283 -24.45 34.79 37.27
CA ARG A 283 -24.48 36.11 36.61
C ARG A 283 -25.88 36.54 36.20
N GLU A 284 -26.68 35.61 35.70
CA GLU A 284 -28.08 35.88 35.33
C GLU A 284 -28.92 36.18 36.58
N TRP A 285 -28.64 35.52 37.71
CA TRP A 285 -29.34 35.78 38.98
C TRP A 285 -28.97 37.17 39.59
N SER A 286 -27.71 37.57 39.42
CA SER A 286 -27.28 38.89 39.90
C SER A 286 -27.71 40.07 39.03
N ALA A 287 -28.04 39.81 37.75
CA ALA A 287 -28.53 40.84 36.84
C ALA A 287 -30.06 41.06 36.88
N GLY A 288 -30.81 40.12 37.48
CA GLY A 288 -32.27 40.20 37.63
C GLY A 288 -32.79 40.80 38.94
N SER A 289 -31.90 41.34 39.78
CA SER A 289 -32.24 41.90 41.09
C SER A 289 -32.07 43.43 41.15
N TYR A 290 -32.59 44.18 40.18
CA TYR A 290 -32.77 45.62 40.25
C TYR A 290 -34.14 46.02 39.80
#